data_d21b06664782e168f0903227c50770ba
#
_entry.id   d21b06664782e168f0903227c50770ba
#
_cell.length_a   1.000
_cell.length_b   1.000
_cell.length_c   1.000
_cell.angle_alpha   90.00
_cell.angle_beta   90.00
_cell.angle_gamma   90.00
#
_symmetry.space_group_name_H-M   'P 1'
#
loop_
_entity.id
_entity.type
_entity.pdbx_description
1 polymer ?
#
loop_
_entity_poly.entity_id
_entity_poly.type
_entity_poly.pdbx_seq_one_letter_code
_entity_poly.pdbx_strand_id
1 'polypeptide(L)'
;AHGTAMWDAPSKVLADDEPARALLMATQLRPQLDAVHKELILISAYFVPQQSGMRYLLGRADAGVDVRLLTNSLEATDVPAVHGGYAPYRKSLLEHGVKIYELRRQPDDPSGGSSSFGLSGGSDSSLHTKAMILDQQKVFIGSFNFDPRSVLWNTEVGVLVDSPELAEYTRDLAAQGMAPARSYQPKLE
;
A
#
# COMPACT_ATOMS: atom_id res chain seq x y z
N ALA A 1 14.41 -16.40 -7.86
CA ALA A 1 13.18 -15.58 -7.76
C ALA A 1 12.29 -15.85 -8.97
N HIS A 2 10.99 -15.99 -8.76
CA HIS A 2 9.99 -16.06 -9.83
C HIS A 2 9.13 -14.81 -9.77
N GLY A 3 8.93 -14.15 -10.93
CA GLY A 3 8.09 -12.99 -11.05
C GLY A 3 6.86 -13.29 -11.92
N THR A 4 5.68 -12.85 -11.48
CA THR A 4 4.44 -12.93 -12.25
C THR A 4 3.96 -11.51 -12.53
N ALA A 5 3.90 -11.12 -13.79
CA ALA A 5 3.32 -9.85 -14.20
C ALA A 5 1.79 -9.94 -14.14
N MET A 6 1.18 -8.88 -13.64
CA MET A 6 -0.27 -8.73 -13.51
C MET A 6 -0.67 -7.37 -14.07
N TRP A 7 -1.77 -7.30 -14.77
CA TRP A 7 -2.25 -6.04 -15.34
C TRP A 7 -3.76 -6.06 -15.54
N ASP A 8 -4.33 -4.88 -15.55
CA ASP A 8 -5.73 -4.70 -15.92
C ASP A 8 -5.90 -4.79 -17.45
N ALA A 9 -6.98 -5.42 -17.87
CA ALA A 9 -7.36 -5.37 -19.28
C ALA A 9 -7.61 -3.92 -19.72
N PRO A 10 -7.20 -3.52 -20.94
CA PRO A 10 -7.49 -2.17 -21.46
C PRO A 10 -8.97 -1.81 -21.46
N SER A 11 -9.85 -2.82 -21.54
CA SER A 11 -11.30 -2.66 -21.49
C SER A 11 -11.87 -2.43 -20.09
N LYS A 12 -11.05 -2.40 -19.05
CA LYS A 12 -11.48 -2.19 -17.65
C LYS A 12 -12.41 -0.98 -17.50
N VAL A 13 -12.05 0.13 -18.14
CA VAL A 13 -12.82 1.39 -18.08
C VAL A 13 -14.17 1.32 -18.80
N LEU A 14 -14.39 0.28 -19.60
CA LEU A 14 -15.62 0.04 -20.35
C LEU A 14 -16.42 -1.15 -19.80
N ALA A 15 -15.90 -1.80 -18.76
CA ALA A 15 -16.45 -3.06 -18.27
C ALA A 15 -17.52 -2.83 -17.21
N ASP A 16 -18.77 -2.89 -17.63
CA ASP A 16 -19.91 -3.05 -16.71
C ASP A 16 -20.19 -4.53 -16.37
N ASP A 17 -19.53 -5.47 -17.04
CA ASP A 17 -19.81 -6.91 -16.96
C ASP A 17 -18.87 -7.68 -16.05
N GLU A 18 -19.40 -8.65 -15.27
CA GLU A 18 -18.69 -9.56 -14.38
C GLU A 18 -17.49 -10.31 -15.04
N PRO A 19 -17.60 -10.83 -16.29
CA PRO A 19 -16.49 -11.53 -16.94
C PRO A 19 -15.26 -10.65 -17.16
N ALA A 20 -15.44 -9.37 -17.43
CA ALA A 20 -14.34 -8.43 -17.59
C ALA A 20 -13.66 -8.11 -16.25
N ARG A 21 -14.41 -8.13 -15.15
CA ARG A 21 -13.86 -7.95 -13.78
C ARG A 21 -12.91 -9.08 -13.37
N ALA A 22 -13.12 -10.29 -13.86
CA ALA A 22 -12.21 -11.42 -13.60
C ALA A 22 -10.78 -11.17 -14.13
N LEU A 23 -10.63 -10.29 -15.11
CA LEU A 23 -9.35 -9.91 -15.71
C LEU A 23 -8.70 -8.70 -15.01
N LEU A 24 -9.32 -8.17 -13.96
CA LEU A 24 -8.74 -7.06 -13.20
C LEU A 24 -7.52 -7.52 -12.40
N MET A 25 -6.51 -6.68 -12.32
CA MET A 25 -5.31 -6.96 -11.55
C MET A 25 -5.63 -7.24 -10.07
N ALA A 26 -6.57 -6.49 -9.48
CA ALA A 26 -7.02 -6.73 -8.11
C ALA A 26 -7.59 -8.15 -7.92
N THR A 27 -8.30 -8.69 -8.92
CA THR A 27 -8.81 -10.07 -8.89
C THR A 27 -7.68 -11.09 -9.04
N GLN A 28 -6.69 -10.81 -9.88
CA GLN A 28 -5.50 -11.67 -10.04
C GLN A 28 -4.65 -11.69 -8.76
N LEU A 29 -4.54 -10.57 -8.06
CA LEU A 29 -3.78 -10.46 -6.80
C LEU A 29 -4.51 -11.12 -5.62
N ARG A 30 -5.83 -11.21 -5.65
CA ARG A 30 -6.68 -11.66 -4.54
C ARG A 30 -6.26 -12.99 -3.93
N PRO A 31 -5.98 -14.07 -4.69
CA PRO A 31 -5.56 -15.36 -4.11
C PRO A 31 -4.28 -15.25 -3.27
N GLN A 32 -3.37 -14.35 -3.65
CA GLN A 32 -2.13 -14.12 -2.91
C GLN A 32 -2.40 -13.38 -1.60
N LEU A 33 -3.30 -12.41 -1.62
CA LEU A 33 -3.73 -11.68 -0.43
C LEU A 33 -4.50 -12.60 0.54
N ASP A 34 -5.38 -13.44 0.02
CA ASP A 34 -6.17 -14.39 0.84
C ASP A 34 -5.28 -15.46 1.51
N ALA A 35 -4.12 -15.76 0.93
CA ALA A 35 -3.14 -16.71 1.47
C ALA A 35 -2.26 -16.11 2.58
N VAL A 36 -2.28 -14.81 2.81
CA VAL A 36 -1.45 -14.16 3.85
C VAL A 36 -1.89 -14.60 5.25
N HIS A 37 -0.92 -15.05 6.07
CA HIS A 37 -1.21 -15.59 7.40
C HIS A 37 -0.20 -15.18 8.50
N LYS A 38 0.87 -14.46 8.17
CA LYS A 38 1.87 -13.99 9.16
C LYS A 38 2.00 -12.48 9.19
N GLU A 39 2.32 -11.88 8.05
CA GLU A 39 2.64 -10.47 7.95
C GLU A 39 2.14 -9.89 6.64
N LEU A 40 1.50 -8.73 6.71
CA LEU A 40 1.11 -7.92 5.57
C LEU A 40 1.62 -6.50 5.77
N ILE A 41 2.55 -6.06 4.93
CA ILE A 41 2.97 -4.67 4.89
C ILE A 41 2.42 -4.04 3.62
N LEU A 42 1.59 -3.01 3.77
CA LEU A 42 1.06 -2.21 2.69
C LEU A 42 1.81 -0.88 2.61
N ILE A 43 2.35 -0.58 1.46
CA ILE A 43 2.94 0.71 1.12
C ILE A 43 2.10 1.31 0.01
N SER A 44 1.34 2.36 0.31
CA SER A 44 0.42 2.95 -0.64
C SER A 44 0.38 4.47 -0.50
N ALA A 45 0.74 5.16 -1.57
CA ALA A 45 0.69 6.62 -1.62
C ALA A 45 -0.71 7.16 -1.32
N TYR A 46 -1.72 6.50 -1.88
CA TYR A 46 -3.15 6.76 -1.65
C TYR A 46 -3.79 5.52 -1.05
N PHE A 47 -4.42 5.70 0.10
CA PHE A 47 -5.06 4.61 0.83
C PHE A 47 -6.50 5.00 1.20
N VAL A 48 -7.46 4.40 0.52
CA VAL A 48 -8.91 4.54 0.79
C VAL A 48 -9.54 3.17 0.64
N PRO A 49 -9.56 2.35 1.70
CA PRO A 49 -9.85 0.91 1.61
C PRO A 49 -11.31 0.59 1.28
N GLN A 50 -12.25 1.51 1.52
CA GLN A 50 -13.68 1.25 1.45
C GLN A 50 -14.11 0.02 2.26
N GLN A 51 -15.36 -0.45 2.12
CA GLN A 51 -15.86 -1.57 2.91
C GLN A 51 -15.17 -2.91 2.59
N SER A 52 -14.82 -3.15 1.33
CA SER A 52 -14.19 -4.40 0.92
C SER A 52 -12.76 -4.52 1.42
N GLY A 53 -11.98 -3.45 1.28
CA GLY A 53 -10.62 -3.38 1.82
C GLY A 53 -10.59 -3.43 3.33
N MET A 54 -11.52 -2.74 4.00
CA MET A 54 -11.66 -2.80 5.46
C MET A 54 -11.95 -4.23 5.93
N ARG A 55 -12.95 -4.90 5.35
CA ARG A 55 -13.24 -6.31 5.71
C ARG A 55 -12.03 -7.21 5.55
N TYR A 56 -11.26 -7.02 4.50
CA TYR A 56 -10.05 -7.78 4.28
C TYR A 56 -9.01 -7.49 5.36
N LEU A 57 -8.65 -6.23 5.59
CA LEU A 57 -7.60 -5.84 6.54
C LEU A 57 -7.94 -6.21 7.98
N LEU A 58 -9.18 -5.90 8.42
CA LEU A 58 -9.63 -6.27 9.75
C LEU A 58 -9.66 -7.79 9.93
N GLY A 59 -10.16 -8.53 8.93
CA GLY A 59 -10.18 -9.98 8.97
C GLY A 59 -8.78 -10.62 9.04
N ARG A 60 -7.76 -10.04 8.40
CA ARG A 60 -6.37 -10.49 8.55
C ARG A 60 -5.82 -10.16 9.94
N ALA A 61 -6.04 -8.93 10.43
CA ALA A 61 -5.60 -8.53 11.76
C ALA A 61 -6.26 -9.38 12.86
N ASP A 62 -7.56 -9.61 12.79
CA ASP A 62 -8.32 -10.45 13.72
C ASP A 62 -7.86 -11.93 13.68
N ALA A 63 -7.36 -12.39 12.52
CA ALA A 63 -6.74 -13.71 12.39
C ALA A 63 -5.30 -13.78 12.90
N GLY A 64 -4.77 -12.69 13.48
CA GLY A 64 -3.42 -12.64 14.07
C GLY A 64 -2.31 -12.28 13.09
N VAL A 65 -2.64 -11.83 11.87
CA VAL A 65 -1.65 -11.32 10.92
C VAL A 65 -1.11 -9.96 11.41
N ASP A 66 0.21 -9.77 11.38
CA ASP A 66 0.82 -8.45 11.64
C ASP A 66 0.61 -7.54 10.42
N VAL A 67 -0.45 -6.73 10.48
CA VAL A 67 -0.82 -5.80 9.40
C VAL A 67 -0.23 -4.42 9.67
N ARG A 68 0.59 -3.93 8.75
CA ARG A 68 1.21 -2.60 8.79
C ARG A 68 0.87 -1.81 7.54
N LEU A 69 0.55 -0.55 7.72
CA LEU A 69 0.27 0.40 6.64
C LEU A 69 1.27 1.56 6.71
N LEU A 70 1.94 1.82 5.60
CA LEU A 70 2.72 3.04 5.38
C LEU A 70 2.03 3.85 4.27
N THR A 71 1.58 5.06 4.60
CA THR A 71 0.91 5.98 3.67
C THR A 71 1.35 7.42 3.92
N ASN A 72 0.88 8.36 3.12
CA ASN A 72 1.16 9.77 3.34
C ASN A 72 0.34 10.36 4.50
N SER A 73 0.96 11.20 5.32
CA SER A 73 0.23 12.08 6.23
C SER A 73 -0.53 13.17 5.46
N LEU A 74 -1.39 13.91 6.14
CA LEU A 74 -2.08 15.06 5.54
C LEU A 74 -1.12 16.12 5.00
N GLU A 75 -0.01 16.34 5.67
CA GLU A 75 1.01 17.33 5.27
C GLU A 75 1.90 16.86 4.11
N ALA A 76 2.05 15.55 3.94
CA ALA A 76 2.91 14.96 2.91
C ALA A 76 2.15 14.60 1.62
N THR A 77 0.82 14.48 1.68
CA THR A 77 0.04 14.10 0.49
C THR A 77 -0.07 15.28 -0.49
N ASP A 78 0.09 14.98 -1.76
CA ASP A 78 -0.19 15.90 -2.88
C ASP A 78 -1.70 16.03 -3.16
N VAL A 79 -2.54 15.12 -2.62
CA VAL A 79 -4.00 15.13 -2.78
C VAL A 79 -4.70 15.05 -1.42
N PRO A 80 -4.94 16.19 -0.73
CA PRO A 80 -5.57 16.22 0.59
C PRO A 80 -6.93 15.53 0.68
N ALA A 81 -7.70 15.52 -0.42
CA ALA A 81 -8.99 14.84 -0.50
C ALA A 81 -8.87 13.32 -0.29
N VAL A 82 -7.75 12.71 -0.72
CA VAL A 82 -7.48 11.28 -0.48
C VAL A 82 -7.29 11.01 1.01
N HIS A 83 -6.56 11.90 1.70
CA HIS A 83 -6.40 11.78 3.15
C HIS A 83 -7.76 11.91 3.88
N GLY A 84 -8.63 12.81 3.43
CA GLY A 84 -10.00 12.92 3.94
C GLY A 84 -10.83 11.63 3.73
N GLY A 85 -10.60 10.92 2.63
CA GLY A 85 -11.22 9.61 2.35
C GLY A 85 -10.66 8.47 3.22
N TYR A 86 -9.44 8.61 3.71
CA TYR A 86 -8.77 7.63 4.56
C TYR A 86 -9.05 7.83 6.06
N ALA A 87 -9.03 9.09 6.53
CA ALA A 87 -9.08 9.42 7.96
C ALA A 87 -10.23 8.75 8.75
N PRO A 88 -11.44 8.58 8.19
CA PRO A 88 -12.55 7.91 8.90
C PRO A 88 -12.26 6.45 9.27
N TYR A 89 -11.36 5.79 8.55
CA TYR A 89 -11.06 4.36 8.77
C TYR A 89 -9.98 4.13 9.84
N ARG A 90 -9.20 5.16 10.21
CA ARG A 90 -8.07 5.03 11.15
C ARG A 90 -8.45 4.37 12.47
N LYS A 91 -9.53 4.85 13.09
CA LYS A 91 -9.96 4.35 14.41
C LYS A 91 -10.23 2.84 14.34
N SER A 92 -11.03 2.40 13.39
CA SER A 92 -11.38 0.99 13.26
C SER A 92 -10.16 0.10 12.94
N LEU A 93 -9.23 0.57 12.09
CA LEU A 93 -7.98 -0.14 11.82
C LEU A 93 -7.14 -0.31 13.09
N LEU A 94 -6.99 0.75 13.88
CA LEU A 94 -6.22 0.72 15.14
C LEU A 94 -6.88 -0.18 16.20
N GLU A 95 -8.22 -0.15 16.32
CA GLU A 95 -8.99 -0.99 17.25
C GLU A 95 -8.78 -2.49 16.98
N HIS A 96 -8.56 -2.88 15.71
CA HIS A 96 -8.24 -4.25 15.30
C HIS A 96 -6.73 -4.56 15.26
N GLY A 97 -5.89 -3.65 15.75
CA GLY A 97 -4.45 -3.89 15.89
C GLY A 97 -3.62 -3.63 14.62
N VAL A 98 -4.20 -3.05 13.58
CA VAL A 98 -3.45 -2.60 12.40
C VAL A 98 -2.52 -1.46 12.80
N LYS A 99 -1.24 -1.60 12.47
CA LYS A 99 -0.22 -0.57 12.75
C LYS A 99 -0.16 0.42 11.59
N ILE A 100 -0.44 1.68 11.86
CA ILE A 100 -0.47 2.73 10.86
C ILE A 100 0.74 3.64 11.02
N TYR A 101 1.37 3.96 9.90
CA TYR A 101 2.49 4.89 9.80
C TYR A 101 2.17 5.90 8.71
N GLU A 102 2.11 7.17 9.09
CA GLU A 102 1.82 8.29 8.20
C GLU A 102 3.11 9.08 7.96
N LEU A 103 3.64 8.98 6.75
CA LEU A 103 4.91 9.61 6.38
C LEU A 103 4.81 11.12 6.58
N ARG A 104 5.79 11.70 7.28
CA ARG A 104 5.92 13.15 7.49
C ARG A 104 6.43 13.80 6.21
N ARG A 105 6.04 15.05 6.02
CA ARG A 105 6.72 15.89 5.04
C ARG A 105 8.17 16.06 5.48
N GLN A 106 9.11 15.71 4.60
CA GLN A 106 10.52 15.98 4.86
C GLN A 106 10.82 17.41 4.41
N PRO A 107 11.54 18.21 5.20
CA PRO A 107 12.04 19.49 4.72
C PRO A 107 12.98 19.25 3.52
N ASP A 108 12.95 20.15 2.55
CA ASP A 108 13.92 20.15 1.46
C ASP A 108 15.33 20.08 2.03
N ASP A 109 16.13 19.12 1.58
CA ASP A 109 17.53 19.04 1.96
C ASP A 109 18.28 20.13 1.18
N PRO A 110 18.73 21.24 1.83
CA PRO A 110 19.42 22.33 1.15
C PRO A 110 20.77 21.91 0.54
N SER A 111 21.26 20.71 0.83
CA SER A 111 22.50 20.17 0.25
C SER A 111 22.31 19.53 -1.13
N GLY A 112 21.09 19.52 -1.69
CA GLY A 112 20.80 18.92 -2.99
C GLY A 112 21.05 17.40 -3.04
N GLY A 113 21.35 16.81 -1.89
CA GLY A 113 21.38 15.40 -1.70
C GLY A 113 19.96 14.89 -1.74
N SER A 114 19.55 14.32 -2.86
CA SER A 114 18.33 13.51 -2.91
C SER A 114 18.44 12.51 -1.76
N SER A 115 17.80 12.80 -0.64
CA SER A 115 17.50 11.79 0.38
C SER A 115 16.43 10.88 -0.22
N SER A 116 16.78 10.32 -1.35
CA SER A 116 16.04 9.32 -2.09
C SER A 116 16.06 8.06 -1.23
N PHE A 117 15.28 8.13 -0.16
CA PHE A 117 14.72 6.95 0.41
C PHE A 117 13.95 6.31 -0.75
N GLY A 118 14.38 5.16 -1.24
CA GLY A 118 13.88 4.51 -2.46
C GLY A 118 12.35 4.31 -2.57
N LEU A 119 11.59 4.95 -1.70
CA LEU A 119 10.14 5.01 -1.66
C LEU A 119 9.57 6.37 -2.11
N SER A 120 10.40 7.41 -2.29
CA SER A 120 9.97 8.71 -2.78
C SER A 120 10.25 8.86 -4.26
N GLY A 121 9.23 9.19 -5.03
CA GLY A 121 9.37 9.66 -6.41
C GLY A 121 9.81 11.11 -6.43
N GLY A 122 10.88 11.39 -7.06
CA GLY A 122 11.63 12.56 -7.49
C GLY A 122 11.12 14.01 -7.33
N SER A 123 10.24 14.36 -6.41
CA SER A 123 9.98 15.75 -5.98
C SER A 123 9.31 15.76 -4.62
N ASP A 124 9.93 16.49 -3.68
CA ASP A 124 9.38 16.90 -2.39
C ASP A 124 8.66 15.82 -1.56
N SER A 125 9.43 14.94 -0.88
CA SER A 125 9.06 14.22 0.34
C SER A 125 7.72 13.44 0.38
N SER A 126 7.02 13.26 -0.73
CA SER A 126 5.79 12.48 -0.80
C SER A 126 6.08 11.01 -1.16
N LEU A 127 5.45 10.08 -0.43
CA LEU A 127 5.45 8.67 -0.80
C LEU A 127 4.76 8.50 -2.16
N HIS A 128 5.44 7.86 -3.11
CA HIS A 128 4.84 7.50 -4.41
C HIS A 128 4.84 5.99 -4.67
N THR A 129 5.59 5.24 -3.91
CA THR A 129 5.69 3.78 -4.00
C THR A 129 4.36 3.11 -3.69
N LYS A 130 4.03 2.09 -4.48
CA LYS A 130 2.94 1.16 -4.24
C LYS A 130 3.52 -0.23 -4.22
N ALA A 131 3.59 -0.82 -3.04
CA ALA A 131 4.11 -2.15 -2.83
C ALA A 131 3.37 -2.87 -1.71
N MET A 132 3.40 -4.19 -1.76
CA MET A 132 2.90 -5.04 -0.69
C MET A 132 3.92 -6.13 -0.40
N ILE A 133 4.18 -6.40 0.87
CA ILE A 133 5.03 -7.50 1.29
C ILE A 133 4.13 -8.52 1.98
N LEU A 134 4.16 -9.75 1.48
CA LEU A 134 3.29 -10.84 1.89
C LEU A 134 4.12 -11.92 2.58
N ASP A 135 3.87 -12.15 3.86
CA ASP A 135 4.47 -13.20 4.68
C ASP A 135 5.99 -13.28 4.66
N GLN A 136 6.68 -12.15 4.38
CA GLN A 136 8.14 -12.08 4.24
C GLN A 136 8.70 -12.96 3.11
N GLN A 137 7.85 -13.35 2.17
CA GLN A 137 8.20 -14.26 1.08
C GLN A 137 8.03 -13.62 -0.29
N LYS A 138 6.99 -12.82 -0.45
CA LYS A 138 6.62 -12.24 -1.73
C LYS A 138 6.50 -10.73 -1.65
N VAL A 139 6.84 -10.07 -2.75
CA VAL A 139 6.70 -8.63 -2.92
C VAL A 139 5.87 -8.36 -4.17
N PHE A 140 4.78 -7.63 -4.01
CA PHE A 140 4.09 -7.00 -5.13
C PHE A 140 4.56 -5.56 -5.26
N ILE A 141 4.94 -5.14 -6.47
CA ILE A 141 5.33 -3.77 -6.79
C ILE A 141 4.60 -3.38 -8.08
N GLY A 142 3.98 -2.19 -8.09
CA GLY A 142 3.27 -1.75 -9.28
C GLY A 142 2.75 -0.33 -9.19
N SER A 143 1.78 -0.02 -10.04
CA SER A 143 1.09 1.27 -10.06
C SER A 143 -0.15 1.31 -9.14
N PHE A 144 -0.60 0.15 -8.64
CA PHE A 144 -1.84 -0.03 -7.88
C PHE A 144 -1.78 0.59 -6.47
N ASN A 145 -2.55 1.65 -6.26
CA ASN A 145 -2.85 2.14 -4.92
C ASN A 145 -4.01 1.36 -4.30
N PHE A 146 -4.05 1.31 -2.98
CA PHE A 146 -5.15 0.70 -2.25
C PHE A 146 -6.32 1.70 -2.15
N ASP A 147 -6.88 2.06 -3.29
CA ASP A 147 -7.96 3.03 -3.45
C ASP A 147 -8.98 2.62 -4.53
N PRO A 148 -10.19 3.21 -4.53
CA PRO A 148 -11.23 2.86 -5.49
C PRO A 148 -10.88 3.12 -6.94
N ARG A 149 -10.06 4.13 -7.24
CA ARG A 149 -9.68 4.47 -8.61
C ARG A 149 -8.81 3.38 -9.20
N SER A 150 -7.82 2.92 -8.43
CA SER A 150 -6.96 1.81 -8.83
C SER A 150 -7.75 0.50 -8.99
N VAL A 151 -8.77 0.28 -8.16
CA VAL A 151 -9.61 -0.93 -8.28
C VAL A 151 -10.55 -0.86 -9.47
N LEU A 152 -11.21 0.28 -9.71
CA LEU A 152 -12.39 0.36 -10.59
C LEU A 152 -12.13 1.03 -11.93
N TRP A 153 -11.24 2.03 -12.00
CA TRP A 153 -11.16 2.92 -13.16
C TRP A 153 -9.79 3.03 -13.81
N ASN A 154 -8.72 3.07 -13.04
CA ASN A 154 -7.39 3.13 -13.61
C ASN A 154 -6.96 1.76 -14.12
N THR A 155 -6.31 1.72 -15.29
CA THR A 155 -5.58 0.53 -15.70
C THR A 155 -4.26 0.46 -14.96
N GLU A 156 -4.08 -0.61 -14.21
CA GLU A 156 -2.93 -0.81 -13.34
C GLU A 156 -2.06 -1.96 -13.85
N VAL A 157 -0.80 -1.92 -13.47
CA VAL A 157 0.18 -2.97 -13.76
C VAL A 157 1.05 -3.20 -12.53
N GLY A 158 1.47 -4.43 -12.33
CA GLY A 158 2.40 -4.78 -11.28
C GLY A 158 3.07 -6.12 -11.50
N VAL A 159 4.04 -6.41 -10.67
CA VAL A 159 4.76 -7.68 -10.65
C VAL A 159 4.72 -8.23 -9.24
N LEU A 160 4.32 -9.47 -9.11
CA LEU A 160 4.47 -10.24 -7.88
C LEU A 160 5.73 -11.07 -8.00
N VAL A 161 6.68 -10.86 -7.11
CA VAL A 161 7.96 -11.57 -7.06
C VAL A 161 7.98 -12.48 -5.82
N ASP A 162 8.19 -13.77 -6.05
CA ASP A 162 8.46 -14.74 -4.99
C ASP A 162 9.98 -14.74 -4.71
N SER A 163 10.38 -14.02 -3.68
CA SER A 163 11.77 -13.85 -3.27
C SER A 163 11.84 -13.36 -1.83
N PRO A 164 12.19 -14.23 -0.87
CA PRO A 164 12.42 -13.84 0.52
C PRO A 164 13.48 -12.75 0.66
N GLU A 165 14.53 -12.78 -0.14
CA GLU A 165 15.59 -11.77 -0.14
C GLU A 165 15.06 -10.39 -0.53
N LEU A 166 14.24 -10.31 -1.60
CA LEU A 166 13.59 -9.06 -1.99
C LEU A 166 12.59 -8.61 -0.94
N ALA A 167 11.87 -9.54 -0.32
CA ALA A 167 10.93 -9.24 0.75
C ALA A 167 11.65 -8.66 1.97
N GLU A 168 12.78 -9.22 2.38
CA GLU A 168 13.61 -8.68 3.46
C GLU A 168 14.11 -7.27 3.13
N TYR A 169 14.69 -7.08 1.95
CA TYR A 169 15.15 -5.77 1.51
C TYR A 169 14.04 -4.71 1.51
N THR A 170 12.87 -5.06 0.98
CA THR A 170 11.73 -4.14 0.92
C THR A 170 11.15 -3.86 2.32
N ARG A 171 11.17 -4.85 3.22
CA ARG A 171 10.80 -4.66 4.65
C ARG A 171 11.72 -3.68 5.35
N ASP A 172 13.02 -3.77 5.11
CA ASP A 172 14.01 -2.86 5.70
C ASP A 172 13.79 -1.43 5.21
N LEU A 173 13.49 -1.26 3.93
CA LEU A 173 13.09 0.04 3.38
C LEU A 173 11.79 0.56 4.01
N ALA A 174 10.78 -0.30 4.16
CA ALA A 174 9.54 0.07 4.82
C ALA A 174 9.77 0.46 6.29
N ALA A 175 10.58 -0.31 7.02
CA ALA A 175 10.92 -0.04 8.42
C ALA A 175 11.63 1.32 8.60
N GLN A 176 12.52 1.68 7.67
CA GLN A 176 13.14 3.02 7.67
C GLN A 176 12.09 4.12 7.46
N GLY A 177 11.11 3.92 6.56
CA GLY A 177 10.00 4.85 6.36
C GLY A 177 9.09 4.96 7.59
N MET A 178 8.89 3.85 8.30
CA MET A 178 8.08 3.77 9.50
C MET A 178 8.78 4.30 10.76
N ALA A 179 10.08 4.64 10.69
CA ALA A 179 10.83 5.15 11.83
C ALA A 179 10.19 6.44 12.40
N PRO A 180 10.25 6.68 13.74
CA PRO A 180 9.62 7.84 14.38
C PRO A 180 10.08 9.19 13.83
N ALA A 181 11.31 9.27 13.30
CA ALA A 181 11.84 10.47 12.65
C ALA A 181 11.16 10.77 11.30
N ARG A 182 10.57 9.75 10.67
CA ARG A 182 10.01 9.85 9.30
C ARG A 182 8.50 9.74 9.25
N SER A 183 7.89 9.07 10.23
CA SER A 183 6.44 8.84 10.24
C SER A 183 5.80 9.18 11.57
N TYR A 184 4.56 9.66 11.52
CA TYR A 184 3.67 9.64 12.64
C TYR A 184 3.13 8.22 12.82
N GLN A 185 2.99 7.78 14.04
CA GLN A 185 2.31 6.54 14.38
C GLN A 185 1.03 6.88 15.18
N PRO A 186 -0.13 6.98 14.53
CA PRO A 186 -1.39 7.17 15.22
C PRO A 186 -1.64 6.08 16.26
N LYS A 187 -2.25 6.46 17.39
CA LYS A 187 -2.65 5.56 18.48
C LYS A 187 -4.06 5.87 18.91
N LEU A 188 -4.73 4.91 19.51
CA LEU A 188 -5.97 5.14 20.25
C LEU A 188 -5.63 5.88 21.55
N GLU A 189 -6.44 6.87 21.88
CA GLU A 189 -6.41 7.57 23.18
C GLU A 189 -7.15 6.73 24.22
#